data_e417052e3b175c8be093d36d6fdfd146
#
_entry.id   e417052e3b175c8be093d36d6fdfd146
#
_cell.length_a   1.000
_cell.length_b   1.000
_cell.length_c   1.000
_cell.angle_alpha   90.00
_cell.angle_beta   90.00
_cell.angle_gamma   90.00
#
_symmetry.space_group_name_H-M   'P 1'
#
loop_
_entity.id
_entity.type
_entity.pdbx_description
1 polymer ?
#
loop_
_entity_poly.entity_id
_entity_poly.type
_entity_poly.pdbx_seq_one_letter_code
_entity_poly.pdbx_strand_id
1 'polypeptide(L)'
;MQNLELTTRPLHFEEPKPKWGDPVEEQVEYTCLAKAHAAAEEMEISRLSEKADFDIILVADTIVTDPDDPLMPLGKPIDEQHALAMLLRLSGNRHRVWSSTAIIYPPGGTGKYKLHRGWTTNIWTESAIVEFNELEEERIMQLISSNSWQGKAGAYDIAGAAASDARVIEGDELAVLGLAPSAIKTLQSL
;
A
#
# COMPACT_ATOMS: atom_id res chain seq x y z
N MET A 1 18.48 -15.39 11.98
CA MET A 1 17.81 -14.28 11.27
C MET A 1 18.88 -13.59 10.44
N GLN A 2 18.77 -13.67 9.11
CA GLN A 2 19.62 -12.87 8.23
C GLN A 2 19.24 -11.39 8.46
N ASN A 3 20.24 -10.53 8.68
CA ASN A 3 20.01 -9.09 8.68
C ASN A 3 19.71 -8.67 7.24
N LEU A 4 18.47 -8.30 6.95
CA LEU A 4 18.09 -7.68 5.69
C LEU A 4 18.60 -6.23 5.71
N GLU A 5 19.47 -5.88 4.78
CA GLU A 5 19.87 -4.51 4.54
C GLU A 5 18.83 -3.86 3.61
N LEU A 6 18.15 -2.83 4.10
CA LEU A 6 17.07 -2.16 3.37
C LEU A 6 17.56 -0.80 2.84
N THR A 7 17.40 -0.60 1.54
CA THR A 7 17.56 0.71 0.91
C THR A 7 16.23 1.14 0.31
N THR A 8 15.75 2.33 0.64
CA THR A 8 14.53 2.90 0.06
C THR A 8 14.88 3.91 -1.01
N ARG A 9 14.15 3.87 -2.13
CA ARG A 9 14.28 4.83 -3.23
C ARG A 9 12.90 5.30 -3.67
N PRO A 10 12.71 6.58 -4.01
CA PRO A 10 11.48 7.03 -4.65
C PRO A 10 11.34 6.37 -6.01
N LEU A 11 10.15 5.92 -6.35
CA LEU A 11 9.81 5.41 -7.67
C LEU A 11 9.17 6.53 -8.48
N HIS A 12 9.74 6.86 -9.64
CA HIS A 12 9.16 7.83 -10.57
C HIS A 12 8.09 7.13 -11.42
N PHE A 13 6.87 7.19 -10.92
CA PHE A 13 5.76 6.46 -11.49
C PHE A 13 4.46 7.26 -11.37
N GLU A 14 3.70 7.35 -12.46
CA GLU A 14 2.34 7.89 -12.44
C GLU A 14 1.37 6.76 -12.13
N GLU A 15 0.72 6.83 -10.96
CA GLU A 15 -0.23 5.80 -10.55
C GLU A 15 -1.41 5.75 -11.53
N PRO A 16 -1.81 4.53 -11.97
CA PRO A 16 -2.99 4.38 -12.83
C PRO A 16 -4.21 4.91 -12.11
N LYS A 17 -5.10 5.56 -12.86
CA LYS A 17 -6.37 6.04 -12.29
C LYS A 17 -7.23 4.87 -11.86
N PRO A 18 -7.94 4.98 -10.73
CA PRO A 18 -8.89 3.97 -10.29
C PRO A 18 -9.90 3.65 -11.40
N LYS A 19 -10.19 2.38 -11.59
CA LYS A 19 -11.25 1.93 -12.50
C LYS A 19 -12.54 1.81 -11.70
N TRP A 20 -13.47 2.70 -11.95
CA TRP A 20 -14.78 2.67 -11.31
C TRP A 20 -15.53 1.38 -11.64
N GLY A 21 -16.06 0.72 -10.60
CA GLY A 21 -16.84 -0.51 -10.74
C GLY A 21 -16.02 -1.80 -10.65
N ASP A 22 -14.71 -1.75 -10.69
CA ASP A 22 -13.87 -2.91 -10.39
C ASP A 22 -13.75 -3.09 -8.87
N PRO A 23 -13.65 -4.34 -8.36
CA PRO A 23 -13.38 -4.60 -6.95
C PRO A 23 -12.10 -3.91 -6.48
N VAL A 24 -12.10 -3.36 -5.26
CA VAL A 24 -10.92 -2.64 -4.71
C VAL A 24 -9.70 -3.55 -4.62
N GLU A 25 -9.89 -4.85 -4.36
CA GLU A 25 -8.84 -5.87 -4.39
C GLU A 25 -8.12 -5.92 -5.74
N GLU A 26 -8.87 -5.91 -6.84
CA GLU A 26 -8.28 -5.95 -8.19
C GLU A 26 -7.58 -4.64 -8.53
N GLN A 27 -8.09 -3.51 -8.05
CA GLN A 27 -7.49 -2.20 -8.27
C GLN A 27 -6.13 -2.07 -7.58
N VAL A 28 -6.02 -2.52 -6.32
CA VAL A 28 -4.75 -2.48 -5.56
C VAL A 28 -3.71 -3.42 -6.17
N GLU A 29 -4.11 -4.62 -6.60
CA GLU A 29 -3.22 -5.55 -7.28
C GLU A 29 -2.72 -5.00 -8.62
N TYR A 30 -3.62 -4.42 -9.41
CA TYR A 30 -3.27 -3.80 -10.68
C TYR A 30 -2.26 -2.65 -10.49
N THR A 31 -2.48 -1.77 -9.52
CA THR A 31 -1.57 -0.67 -9.21
C THR A 31 -0.21 -1.19 -8.72
N CYS A 32 -0.21 -2.21 -7.86
CA CYS A 32 1.02 -2.85 -7.39
C CYS A 32 1.82 -3.48 -8.55
N LEU A 33 1.13 -4.17 -9.48
CA LEU A 33 1.77 -4.75 -10.66
C LEU A 33 2.35 -3.66 -11.58
N ALA A 34 1.64 -2.57 -11.78
CA ALA A 34 2.13 -1.43 -12.56
C ALA A 34 3.38 -0.80 -11.92
N LYS A 35 3.42 -0.66 -10.59
CA LYS A 35 4.61 -0.25 -9.82
C LYS A 35 5.76 -1.23 -10.00
N ALA A 36 5.47 -2.55 -10.03
CA ALA A 36 6.51 -3.56 -10.24
C ALA A 36 7.14 -3.46 -11.64
N HIS A 37 6.34 -3.17 -12.68
CA HIS A 37 6.85 -2.92 -14.02
C HIS A 37 7.75 -1.68 -14.06
N ALA A 38 7.29 -0.56 -13.51
CA ALA A 38 8.06 0.69 -13.46
C ALA A 38 9.38 0.51 -12.68
N ALA A 39 9.34 -0.17 -11.52
CA ALA A 39 10.52 -0.43 -10.73
C ALA A 39 11.54 -1.31 -11.48
N ALA A 40 11.10 -2.34 -12.18
CA ALA A 40 11.98 -3.19 -12.98
C ALA A 40 12.64 -2.41 -14.14
N GLU A 41 11.90 -1.51 -14.80
CA GLU A 41 12.44 -0.64 -15.85
C GLU A 41 13.47 0.35 -15.30
N GLU A 42 13.16 1.05 -14.21
CA GLU A 42 14.05 2.03 -13.56
C GLU A 42 15.35 1.36 -13.07
N MET A 43 15.23 0.17 -12.48
CA MET A 43 16.38 -0.56 -11.97
C MET A 43 17.24 -1.16 -13.09
N GLU A 44 16.66 -1.54 -14.23
CA GLU A 44 17.43 -1.98 -15.38
C GLU A 44 18.28 -0.81 -15.94
N ILE A 45 17.73 0.41 -15.98
CA ILE A 45 18.47 1.61 -16.37
C ILE A 45 19.60 1.89 -15.40
N SER A 46 19.33 1.83 -14.09
CA SER A 46 20.34 2.06 -13.05
C SER A 46 21.44 1.00 -13.05
N ARG A 47 21.10 -0.26 -13.33
CA ARG A 47 22.06 -1.38 -13.43
C ARG A 47 23.03 -1.22 -14.60
N LEU A 48 22.61 -0.55 -15.67
CA LEU A 48 23.49 -0.25 -16.82
C LEU A 48 24.47 0.90 -16.53
N SER A 49 24.16 1.76 -15.56
CA SER A 49 24.96 2.94 -15.21
C SER A 49 25.76 2.78 -13.91
N GLU A 50 25.26 2.01 -12.95
CA GLU A 50 25.85 1.80 -11.63
C GLU A 50 25.80 0.30 -11.27
N LYS A 51 26.80 -0.19 -10.52
CA LYS A 51 26.70 -1.51 -9.88
C LYS A 51 25.66 -1.43 -8.75
N ALA A 52 24.39 -1.63 -9.10
CA ALA A 52 23.33 -1.79 -8.11
C ALA A 52 23.46 -3.19 -7.50
N ASP A 53 23.87 -3.24 -6.24
CA ASP A 53 24.06 -4.47 -5.48
C ASP A 53 22.83 -4.67 -4.58
N PHE A 54 21.78 -5.27 -5.16
CA PHE A 54 20.60 -5.70 -4.41
C PHE A 54 20.10 -7.03 -5.00
N ASP A 55 19.59 -7.89 -4.11
CA ASP A 55 19.14 -9.22 -4.49
C ASP A 55 17.69 -9.23 -5.00
N ILE A 56 16.86 -8.35 -4.44
CA ILE A 56 15.42 -8.24 -4.74
C ILE A 56 14.93 -6.80 -4.56
N ILE A 57 13.78 -6.50 -5.15
CA ILE A 57 13.06 -5.24 -4.97
C ILE A 57 11.69 -5.53 -4.41
N LEU A 58 11.23 -4.72 -3.48
CA LEU A 58 9.88 -4.76 -2.93
C LEU A 58 9.13 -3.49 -3.33
N VAL A 59 7.92 -3.65 -3.86
CA VAL A 59 6.96 -2.56 -4.05
C VAL A 59 5.62 -2.95 -3.47
N ALA A 60 4.86 -1.96 -3.01
CA ALA A 60 3.53 -2.20 -2.48
C ALA A 60 2.56 -1.08 -2.86
N ASP A 61 1.27 -1.40 -2.78
CA ASP A 61 0.17 -0.46 -2.88
C ASP A 61 -0.90 -0.76 -1.85
N THR A 62 -1.59 0.28 -1.38
CA THR A 62 -2.62 0.16 -0.35
C THR A 62 -3.80 1.05 -0.67
N ILE A 63 -5.00 0.47 -0.58
CA ILE A 63 -6.28 1.16 -0.79
C ILE A 63 -7.23 0.80 0.35
N VAL A 64 -7.91 1.80 0.86
CA VAL A 64 -9.02 1.65 1.80
C VAL A 64 -10.31 1.56 1.01
N THR A 65 -11.22 0.65 1.40
CA THR A 65 -12.56 0.55 0.82
C THR A 65 -13.52 1.44 1.60
N ASP A 66 -14.39 2.16 0.90
CA ASP A 66 -15.45 2.94 1.53
C ASP A 66 -16.37 2.03 2.37
N PRO A 67 -16.77 2.43 3.59
CA PRO A 67 -17.64 1.63 4.44
C PRO A 67 -19.00 1.27 3.83
N ASP A 68 -19.56 2.18 3.03
CA ASP A 68 -20.89 2.08 2.46
C ASP A 68 -20.89 1.49 1.04
N ASP A 69 -19.74 1.55 0.34
CA ASP A 69 -19.61 1.06 -1.04
C ASP A 69 -18.33 0.23 -1.22
N PRO A 70 -18.43 -1.09 -1.31
CA PRO A 70 -17.27 -1.98 -1.45
C PRO A 70 -16.51 -1.84 -2.77
N LEU A 71 -17.04 -1.10 -3.74
CA LEU A 71 -16.38 -0.80 -5.02
C LEU A 71 -15.72 0.59 -5.04
N MET A 72 -15.94 1.39 -4.00
CA MET A 72 -15.39 2.74 -3.89
C MET A 72 -14.04 2.74 -3.19
N PRO A 73 -12.95 3.06 -3.91
CA PRO A 73 -11.64 3.20 -3.29
C PRO A 73 -11.49 4.55 -2.59
N LEU A 74 -11.00 4.54 -1.36
CA LEU A 74 -10.50 5.69 -0.64
C LEU A 74 -8.96 5.65 -0.69
N GLY A 75 -8.39 6.25 -1.72
CA GLY A 75 -6.96 6.36 -1.91
C GLY A 75 -6.32 7.42 -1.01
N LYS A 76 -5.19 7.99 -1.45
CA LYS A 76 -4.52 9.09 -0.76
C LYS A 76 -5.31 10.39 -0.98
N PRO A 77 -5.60 11.16 0.09
CA PRO A 77 -6.25 12.46 -0.06
C PRO A 77 -5.34 13.44 -0.80
N ILE A 78 -5.93 14.30 -1.61
CA ILE A 78 -5.21 15.32 -2.39
C ILE A 78 -5.00 16.62 -1.62
N ASP A 79 -5.87 16.86 -0.62
CA ASP A 79 -5.86 18.06 0.22
C ASP A 79 -6.57 17.78 1.57
N GLU A 80 -6.60 18.78 2.44
CA GLU A 80 -7.23 18.71 3.76
C GLU A 80 -8.75 18.48 3.69
N GLN A 81 -9.43 19.06 2.69
CA GLN A 81 -10.88 18.90 2.53
C GLN A 81 -11.22 17.46 2.14
N HIS A 82 -10.41 16.88 1.25
CA HIS A 82 -10.54 15.47 0.87
C HIS A 82 -10.21 14.54 2.05
N ALA A 83 -9.18 14.85 2.84
CA ALA A 83 -8.86 14.10 4.06
C ALA A 83 -9.99 14.18 5.09
N LEU A 84 -10.56 15.36 5.31
CA LEU A 84 -11.71 15.56 6.18
C LEU A 84 -12.92 14.71 5.74
N ALA A 85 -13.24 14.73 4.44
CA ALA A 85 -14.35 13.95 3.90
C ALA A 85 -14.15 12.43 4.10
N MET A 86 -12.91 11.94 3.94
CA MET A 86 -12.58 10.53 4.21
C MET A 86 -12.73 10.18 5.70
N LEU A 87 -12.19 10.99 6.60
CA LEU A 87 -12.29 10.74 8.05
C LEU A 87 -13.75 10.76 8.54
N LEU A 88 -14.59 11.65 8.02
CA LEU A 88 -16.02 11.68 8.31
C LEU A 88 -16.73 10.40 7.87
N ARG A 89 -16.35 9.83 6.71
CA ARG A 89 -16.93 8.55 6.24
C ARG A 89 -16.46 7.35 7.06
N LEU A 90 -15.23 7.38 7.55
CA LEU A 90 -14.65 6.28 8.34
C LEU A 90 -15.08 6.33 9.81
N SER A 91 -15.43 7.51 10.33
CA SER A 91 -15.84 7.71 11.73
C SER A 91 -17.01 6.80 12.13
N GLY A 92 -16.85 6.04 13.21
CA GLY A 92 -17.84 5.11 13.74
C GLY A 92 -18.10 3.87 12.88
N ASN A 93 -17.33 3.66 11.82
CA ASN A 93 -17.56 2.60 10.84
C ASN A 93 -16.44 1.57 10.79
N ARG A 94 -16.79 0.41 10.22
CA ARG A 94 -15.82 -0.62 9.81
C ARG A 94 -15.56 -0.48 8.33
N HIS A 95 -14.30 -0.62 7.96
CA HIS A 95 -13.88 -0.59 6.57
C HIS A 95 -12.78 -1.62 6.33
N ARG A 96 -12.59 -1.98 5.08
CA ARG A 96 -11.54 -2.91 4.66
C ARG A 96 -10.35 -2.14 4.11
N VAL A 97 -9.16 -2.56 4.51
CA VAL A 97 -7.89 -2.09 3.95
C VAL A 97 -7.28 -3.23 3.14
N TRP A 98 -6.97 -2.97 1.89
CA TRP A 98 -6.32 -3.89 0.98
C TRP A 98 -4.88 -3.46 0.76
N SER A 99 -3.95 -4.39 0.90
CA SER A 99 -2.56 -4.19 0.53
C SER A 99 -2.08 -5.26 -0.42
N SER A 100 -1.48 -4.83 -1.50
CA SER A 100 -0.80 -5.68 -2.47
C SER A 100 0.70 -5.42 -2.41
N THR A 101 1.49 -6.49 -2.33
CA THR A 101 2.95 -6.42 -2.23
C THR A 101 3.57 -7.32 -3.29
N ALA A 102 4.49 -6.77 -4.06
CA ALA A 102 5.24 -7.49 -5.07
C ALA A 102 6.71 -7.63 -4.66
N ILE A 103 7.23 -8.85 -4.74
CA ILE A 103 8.66 -9.16 -4.63
C ILE A 103 9.18 -9.37 -6.06
N ILE A 104 10.10 -8.52 -6.47
CA ILE A 104 10.63 -8.48 -7.82
C ILE A 104 12.04 -9.07 -7.82
N TYR A 105 12.27 -10.01 -8.72
CA TYR A 105 13.53 -10.74 -8.87
C TYR A 105 14.25 -10.27 -10.12
N PRO A 106 15.59 -10.11 -10.07
CA PRO A 106 16.39 -9.79 -11.24
C PRO A 106 16.36 -10.92 -12.30
N PRO A 107 16.86 -10.67 -13.52
CA PRO A 107 16.94 -11.69 -14.56
C PRO A 107 17.61 -12.98 -14.07
N GLY A 108 16.93 -14.12 -14.29
CA GLY A 108 17.31 -15.43 -13.76
C GLY A 108 16.54 -15.85 -12.52
N GLY A 109 15.81 -14.94 -11.87
CA GLY A 109 14.91 -15.27 -10.77
C GLY A 109 13.60 -15.92 -11.24
N THR A 110 12.87 -16.53 -10.32
CA THR A 110 11.69 -17.38 -10.59
C THR A 110 10.40 -16.77 -10.03
N GLY A 111 9.97 -15.63 -10.56
CA GLY A 111 8.66 -15.06 -10.27
C GLY A 111 7.57 -15.59 -11.21
N LYS A 112 6.33 -15.58 -10.73
CA LYS A 112 5.13 -16.04 -11.47
C LYS A 112 4.81 -15.14 -12.68
N TYR A 113 4.97 -13.81 -12.50
CA TYR A 113 4.67 -12.83 -13.53
C TYR A 113 5.97 -12.33 -14.18
N LYS A 114 5.94 -12.21 -15.51
CA LYS A 114 7.09 -11.68 -16.28
C LYS A 114 7.01 -10.16 -16.34
N LEU A 115 8.13 -9.52 -16.07
CA LEU A 115 8.34 -8.09 -16.20
C LEU A 115 9.30 -7.80 -17.38
N HIS A 116 9.73 -6.54 -17.51
CA HIS A 116 10.62 -6.10 -18.56
C HIS A 116 11.98 -6.83 -18.50
N ARG A 117 12.55 -7.18 -19.67
CA ARG A 117 13.92 -7.73 -19.85
C ARG A 117 14.31 -8.90 -18.94
N GLY A 118 13.38 -9.80 -18.68
CA GLY A 118 13.66 -11.02 -17.90
C GLY A 118 13.55 -10.86 -16.40
N TRP A 119 13.17 -9.68 -15.90
CA TRP A 119 12.73 -9.50 -14.53
C TRP A 119 11.43 -10.27 -14.31
N THR A 120 11.20 -10.74 -13.10
CA THR A 120 10.00 -11.49 -12.73
C THR A 120 9.49 -11.03 -11.37
N THR A 121 8.21 -11.28 -11.07
CA THR A 121 7.66 -10.93 -9.75
C THR A 121 6.65 -11.96 -9.26
N ASN A 122 6.52 -12.06 -7.95
CA ASN A 122 5.37 -12.62 -7.25
C ASN A 122 4.61 -11.51 -6.56
N ILE A 123 3.28 -11.62 -6.51
CA ILE A 123 2.39 -10.64 -5.89
C ILE A 123 1.49 -11.35 -4.89
N TRP A 124 1.27 -10.72 -3.76
CA TRP A 124 0.32 -11.14 -2.71
C TRP A 124 -0.59 -9.97 -2.41
N THR A 125 -1.90 -10.21 -2.44
CA THR A 125 -2.94 -9.24 -2.10
C THR A 125 -3.70 -9.76 -0.89
N GLU A 126 -3.69 -9.01 0.21
CA GLU A 126 -4.31 -9.39 1.47
C GLU A 126 -5.00 -8.18 2.09
N SER A 127 -5.94 -8.44 2.98
CA SER A 127 -6.71 -7.38 3.61
C SER A 127 -6.87 -7.56 5.11
N ALA A 128 -7.21 -6.46 5.76
CA ALA A 128 -7.64 -6.40 7.13
C ALA A 128 -8.90 -5.56 7.26
N ILE A 129 -9.70 -5.81 8.31
CA ILE A 129 -10.84 -4.96 8.68
C ILE A 129 -10.42 -4.09 9.85
N VAL A 130 -10.60 -2.79 9.68
CA VAL A 130 -10.36 -1.77 10.69
C VAL A 130 -11.70 -1.22 11.16
N GLU A 131 -11.84 -1.06 12.46
CA GLU A 131 -12.97 -0.36 13.09
C GLU A 131 -12.48 0.97 13.62
N PHE A 132 -13.14 2.05 13.19
CA PHE A 132 -12.94 3.38 13.72
C PHE A 132 -13.93 3.66 14.84
N ASN A 133 -13.46 4.30 15.92
CA ASN A 133 -14.34 4.90 16.90
C ASN A 133 -15.13 6.06 16.27
N GLU A 134 -16.27 6.40 16.82
CA GLU A 134 -16.95 7.66 16.47
C GLU A 134 -16.03 8.84 16.83
N LEU A 135 -15.73 9.69 15.85
CA LEU A 135 -14.83 10.83 15.99
C LEU A 135 -15.65 12.11 16.19
N GLU A 136 -15.44 12.77 17.32
CA GLU A 136 -15.96 14.11 17.54
C GLU A 136 -15.24 15.13 16.61
N GLU A 137 -15.92 16.25 16.31
CA GLU A 137 -15.40 17.28 15.41
C GLU A 137 -14.00 17.76 15.83
N GLU A 138 -13.79 18.00 17.13
CA GLU A 138 -12.49 18.42 17.65
C GLU A 138 -11.39 17.39 17.35
N ARG A 139 -11.72 16.08 17.47
CA ARG A 139 -10.75 15.01 17.18
C ARG A 139 -10.40 14.94 15.71
N ILE A 140 -11.39 15.08 14.83
CA ILE A 140 -11.16 15.14 13.39
C ILE A 140 -10.24 16.30 13.04
N MET A 141 -10.49 17.50 13.60
CA MET A 141 -9.64 18.67 13.37
C MET A 141 -8.21 18.49 13.88
N GLN A 142 -8.01 17.76 14.99
CA GLN A 142 -6.68 17.40 15.48
C GLN A 142 -5.96 16.47 14.50
N LEU A 143 -6.64 15.45 13.96
CA LEU A 143 -6.08 14.56 12.96
C LEU A 143 -5.68 15.31 11.68
N ILE A 144 -6.52 16.22 11.20
CA ILE A 144 -6.21 17.06 10.03
C ILE A 144 -4.99 17.95 10.31
N SER A 145 -4.99 18.67 11.44
CA SER A 145 -3.91 19.59 11.82
C SER A 145 -2.57 18.89 12.04
N SER A 146 -2.58 17.59 12.38
CA SER A 146 -1.36 16.79 12.55
C SER A 146 -0.62 16.53 11.25
N ASN A 147 -1.25 16.72 10.10
CA ASN A 147 -0.75 16.35 8.77
C ASN A 147 -0.40 14.85 8.61
N SER A 148 -0.76 13.99 9.56
CA SER A 148 -0.46 12.56 9.51
C SER A 148 -1.22 11.82 8.40
N TRP A 149 -2.24 12.44 7.83
CA TRP A 149 -3.04 11.95 6.72
C TRP A 149 -2.30 11.98 5.37
N GLN A 150 -1.26 12.83 5.24
CA GLN A 150 -0.54 13.01 3.99
C GLN A 150 0.10 11.71 3.52
N GLY A 151 -0.23 11.34 2.27
CA GLY A 151 0.27 10.10 1.65
C GLY A 151 -0.32 8.80 2.18
N LYS A 152 -1.33 8.86 3.07
CA LYS A 152 -2.00 7.70 3.65
C LYS A 152 -3.34 7.43 2.96
N ALA A 153 -3.57 6.17 2.55
CA ALA A 153 -4.88 5.74 2.06
C ALA A 153 -5.94 5.89 3.17
N GLY A 154 -7.13 6.39 2.83
CA GLY A 154 -8.18 6.65 3.80
C GLY A 154 -7.89 7.81 4.76
N ALA A 155 -6.84 8.60 4.52
CA ALA A 155 -6.47 9.79 5.31
C ALA A 155 -6.09 9.53 6.78
N TYR A 156 -5.64 8.33 7.16
CA TYR A 156 -5.24 8.05 8.53
C TYR A 156 -3.96 7.22 8.65
N ASP A 157 -3.27 7.38 9.77
CA ASP A 157 -2.10 6.59 10.15
C ASP A 157 -2.39 5.83 11.45
N ILE A 158 -2.70 4.52 11.32
CA ILE A 158 -3.05 3.66 12.45
C ILE A 158 -1.88 3.48 13.43
N ALA A 159 -0.64 3.54 12.97
CA ALA A 159 0.54 3.46 13.82
C ALA A 159 0.97 4.83 14.39
N GLY A 160 0.31 5.90 13.97
CA GLY A 160 0.63 7.28 14.35
C GLY A 160 -0.54 8.00 15.00
N ALA A 161 -0.97 9.11 14.42
CA ALA A 161 -1.94 10.01 15.04
C ALA A 161 -3.32 9.37 15.30
N ALA A 162 -3.74 8.38 14.49
CA ALA A 162 -5.02 7.70 14.65
C ALA A 162 -4.95 6.40 15.49
N ALA A 163 -3.82 6.12 16.15
CA ALA A 163 -3.62 4.89 16.92
C ALA A 163 -4.66 4.66 18.04
N SER A 164 -5.20 5.73 18.62
CA SER A 164 -6.24 5.65 19.65
C SER A 164 -7.66 5.57 19.09
N ASP A 165 -7.84 5.84 17.82
CA ASP A 165 -9.15 6.01 17.18
C ASP A 165 -9.56 4.80 16.35
N ALA A 166 -8.58 3.98 15.94
CA ALA A 166 -8.79 2.86 15.03
C ALA A 166 -8.13 1.59 15.57
N ARG A 167 -8.74 0.44 15.29
CA ARG A 167 -8.19 -0.87 15.64
C ARG A 167 -8.44 -1.89 14.55
N VAL A 168 -7.49 -2.79 14.36
CA VAL A 168 -7.68 -3.97 13.50
C VAL A 168 -8.55 -4.98 14.24
N ILE A 169 -9.65 -5.40 13.62
CA ILE A 169 -10.59 -6.39 14.19
C ILE A 169 -10.56 -7.72 13.46
N GLU A 170 -10.05 -7.76 12.22
CA GLU A 170 -9.88 -8.97 11.43
C GLU A 170 -8.67 -8.79 10.50
N GLY A 171 -7.91 -9.87 10.26
CA GLY A 171 -6.72 -9.84 9.42
C GLY A 171 -5.45 -9.46 10.20
N ASP A 172 -4.42 -9.05 9.47
CA ASP A 172 -3.10 -8.72 10.01
C ASP A 172 -2.86 -7.21 9.90
N GLU A 173 -2.31 -6.61 10.97
CA GLU A 173 -1.98 -5.19 11.01
C GLU A 173 -0.99 -4.79 9.90
N LEU A 174 -0.12 -5.71 9.46
CA LEU A 174 0.78 -5.45 8.33
C LEU A 174 0.03 -5.04 7.06
N ALA A 175 -1.17 -5.59 6.82
CA ALA A 175 -1.99 -5.19 5.69
C ALA A 175 -2.44 -3.72 5.80
N VAL A 176 -2.72 -3.23 7.01
CA VAL A 176 -3.07 -1.82 7.25
C VAL A 176 -1.84 -0.92 7.15
N LEU A 177 -0.67 -1.43 7.53
CA LEU A 177 0.61 -0.74 7.41
C LEU A 177 1.16 -0.70 5.99
N GLY A 178 0.50 -1.37 5.04
CA GLY A 178 0.82 -1.27 3.63
C GLY A 178 1.59 -2.44 3.04
N LEU A 179 1.65 -3.58 3.73
CA LEU A 179 2.37 -4.77 3.28
C LEU A 179 1.52 -6.03 3.41
N ALA A 180 1.49 -6.88 2.38
CA ALA A 180 0.85 -8.18 2.45
C ALA A 180 1.66 -9.13 3.36
N PRO A 181 1.08 -9.70 4.43
CA PRO A 181 1.77 -10.58 5.38
C PRO A 181 2.48 -11.77 4.72
N SER A 182 1.88 -12.40 3.73
CA SER A 182 2.47 -13.54 3.01
C SER A 182 3.70 -13.16 2.19
N ALA A 183 3.76 -11.93 1.66
CA ALA A 183 4.95 -11.43 1.00
C ALA A 183 6.11 -11.29 1.99
N ILE A 184 5.85 -10.75 3.18
CA ILE A 184 6.85 -10.59 4.23
C ILE A 184 7.35 -11.95 4.76
N LYS A 185 6.46 -12.93 4.94
CA LYS A 185 6.85 -14.31 5.29
C LYS A 185 7.75 -14.93 4.22
N THR A 186 7.41 -14.71 2.95
CA THR A 186 8.25 -15.18 1.82
C THR A 186 9.61 -14.53 1.84
N LEU A 187 9.68 -13.21 2.01
CA LEU A 187 10.92 -12.45 2.09
C LEU A 187 11.85 -12.95 3.23
N GLN A 188 11.28 -13.29 4.38
CA GLN A 188 12.03 -13.83 5.53
C GLN A 188 12.56 -15.23 5.31
N SER A 189 12.07 -15.95 4.30
CA SER A 189 12.46 -17.32 3.95
C SER A 189 13.49 -17.40 2.81
N LEU A 190 13.80 -16.27 2.17
CA LEU A 190 14.86 -16.16 1.15
C LEU A 190 16.25 -16.02 1.79
#